data_51e67af058da6d54c4fdc8f9528c44aa
#
_entry.id   51e67af058da6d54c4fdc8f9528c44aa
#
_cell.length_a   1.000
_cell.length_b   1.000
_cell.length_c   1.000
_cell.angle_alpha   90.00
_cell.angle_beta   90.00
_cell.angle_gamma   90.00
#
_symmetry.space_group_name_H-M   'P 1'
#
loop_
_entity.id
_entity.type
_entity.pdbx_description
1 polymer ?
#
loop_
_entity_poly.entity_id
_entity_poly.type
_entity_poly.pdbx_seq_one_letter_code
_entity_poly.pdbx_strand_id
1 'polypeptide(L)'
;MKAIVNLIWPWKNLNRLHKVLLGLNILFGLFITFSYLSTYVNPNTTTLFAFFGLAYYLFLYTLIGFTIYWIIRKKKLYLWSLFFILLGFNHFNNFFQLNLFGTHVPEGEKSIKVMTYNVRLFDLYNWSDNKSTRDEIFTFLEKENADIMCFQEFYHQDNSSSFQTKDILLEKLDAKNIHEGYTHLLKKQQHFGVVTLSKFPIINKGEIKFSNDDNNNCIYSDIKINDDTVRVYNMHLASI
;
A
#
# COMPACT_ATOMS: atom_id res chain seq x y z
N MET A 1 17.60 29.51 32.59
CA MET A 1 18.07 29.14 31.24
C MET A 1 19.25 28.18 31.28
N LYS A 2 20.39 28.44 31.93
CA LYS A 2 21.55 27.51 32.05
C LYS A 2 21.20 26.13 32.63
N ALA A 3 20.28 26.02 33.59
CA ALA A 3 19.88 24.76 34.21
C ALA A 3 19.09 23.85 33.21
N ILE A 4 18.23 24.41 32.40
CA ILE A 4 17.47 23.70 31.38
C ILE A 4 18.39 23.21 30.24
N VAL A 5 19.34 24.04 29.82
CA VAL A 5 20.33 23.67 28.79
C VAL A 5 21.20 22.49 29.29
N ASN A 6 21.67 22.51 30.52
CA ASN A 6 22.43 21.39 31.12
C ASN A 6 21.59 20.12 31.31
N LEU A 7 20.28 20.23 31.42
CA LEU A 7 19.35 19.11 31.53
C LEU A 7 19.16 18.38 30.21
N ILE A 8 19.08 19.16 29.12
CA ILE A 8 18.82 18.66 27.74
C ILE A 8 20.15 18.31 27.06
N TRP A 9 21.22 19.07 27.33
CA TRP A 9 22.53 18.92 26.70
C TRP A 9 23.66 18.79 27.73
N PRO A 10 23.75 17.66 28.48
CA PRO A 10 24.74 17.47 29.51
C PRO A 10 26.13 17.06 28.98
N TRP A 11 26.53 17.55 27.82
CA TRP A 11 27.74 17.11 27.07
C TRP A 11 29.01 17.07 27.92
N LYS A 12 29.21 18.06 28.79
CA LYS A 12 30.39 18.14 29.64
C LYS A 12 30.47 17.01 30.70
N ASN A 13 29.33 16.50 31.14
CA ASN A 13 29.22 15.50 32.21
C ASN A 13 29.07 14.05 31.66
N LEU A 14 29.20 13.86 30.33
CA LEU A 14 29.13 12.55 29.68
C LEU A 14 30.54 11.97 29.52
N ASN A 15 30.67 10.67 29.79
CA ASN A 15 31.86 9.92 29.38
C ASN A 15 31.94 9.77 27.87
N ARG A 16 33.08 9.35 27.34
CA ARG A 16 33.34 9.23 25.91
C ARG A 16 32.27 8.37 25.19
N LEU A 17 31.94 7.21 25.77
CA LEU A 17 30.92 6.30 25.21
C LEU A 17 29.55 6.99 25.07
N HIS A 18 29.08 7.63 26.15
CA HIS A 18 27.78 8.32 26.10
C HIS A 18 27.78 9.52 25.14
N LYS A 19 28.90 10.16 24.88
CA LYS A 19 29.01 11.22 23.86
C LYS A 19 28.82 10.64 22.46
N VAL A 20 29.47 9.51 22.15
CA VAL A 20 29.31 8.81 20.88
C VAL A 20 27.86 8.34 20.69
N LEU A 21 27.29 7.69 21.71
CA LEU A 21 25.90 7.22 21.67
C LEU A 21 24.90 8.36 21.49
N LEU A 22 25.14 9.53 22.11
CA LEU A 22 24.29 10.71 21.90
C LEU A 22 24.44 11.25 20.47
N GLY A 23 25.66 11.29 19.93
CA GLY A 23 25.91 11.66 18.54
C GLY A 23 25.17 10.75 17.57
N LEU A 24 25.24 9.43 17.77
CA LEU A 24 24.49 8.46 16.97
C LEU A 24 22.97 8.65 17.13
N ASN A 25 22.47 8.85 18.34
CA ASN A 25 21.05 9.11 18.59
C ASN A 25 20.55 10.30 17.77
N ILE A 26 21.30 11.41 17.76
CA ILE A 26 20.92 12.61 16.98
C ILE A 26 21.02 12.31 15.48
N LEU A 27 22.05 11.62 15.02
CA LEU A 27 22.20 11.24 13.62
C LEU A 27 21.02 10.40 13.13
N PHE A 28 20.61 9.37 13.87
CA PHE A 28 19.43 8.59 13.55
C PHE A 28 18.14 9.41 13.66
N GLY A 29 18.08 10.39 14.56
CA GLY A 29 17.00 11.37 14.62
C GLY A 29 16.91 12.24 13.35
N LEU A 30 18.03 12.64 12.77
CA LEU A 30 18.04 13.32 11.47
C LEU A 30 17.62 12.39 10.34
N PHE A 31 18.06 11.14 10.34
CA PHE A 31 17.69 10.16 9.31
C PHE A 31 16.18 9.89 9.30
N ILE A 32 15.54 9.72 10.48
CA ILE A 32 14.09 9.56 10.53
C ILE A 32 13.36 10.83 10.09
N THR A 33 13.91 12.02 10.34
CA THR A 33 13.34 13.28 9.84
C THR A 33 13.38 13.33 8.31
N PHE A 34 14.45 12.84 7.68
CA PHE A 34 14.50 12.70 6.21
C PHE A 34 13.47 11.68 5.70
N SER A 35 13.18 10.63 6.47
CA SER A 35 12.09 9.69 6.14
C SER A 35 10.72 10.40 6.14
N TYR A 36 10.47 11.30 7.08
CA TYR A 36 9.23 12.08 7.09
C TYR A 36 9.10 13.00 5.88
N LEU A 37 10.22 13.56 5.42
CA LEU A 37 10.26 14.41 4.23
C LEU A 37 10.02 13.63 2.94
N SER A 38 10.24 12.31 2.92
CA SER A 38 10.08 11.48 1.72
C SER A 38 8.67 11.52 1.14
N THR A 39 7.65 11.77 1.97
CA THR A 39 6.25 11.89 1.53
C THR A 39 5.93 13.22 0.86
N TYR A 40 6.79 14.23 1.01
CA TYR A 40 6.59 15.59 0.49
C TYR A 40 7.51 15.93 -0.68
N VAL A 41 8.63 15.22 -0.81
CA VAL A 41 9.63 15.49 -1.86
C VAL A 41 9.37 14.60 -3.06
N ASN A 42 9.17 15.21 -4.23
CA ASN A 42 8.98 14.47 -5.46
C ASN A 42 10.25 13.67 -5.82
N PRO A 43 10.18 12.33 -5.98
CA PRO A 43 11.33 11.49 -6.31
C PRO A 43 11.99 11.85 -7.64
N ASN A 44 11.28 12.46 -8.58
CA ASN A 44 11.86 12.97 -9.82
C ASN A 44 12.82 14.14 -9.61
N THR A 45 12.67 14.87 -8.48
CA THR A 45 13.60 15.95 -8.10
C THR A 45 14.84 15.39 -7.41
N THR A 46 14.64 14.44 -6.50
CA THR A 46 15.72 13.71 -5.84
C THR A 46 15.20 12.41 -5.22
N THR A 47 15.88 11.31 -5.51
CA THR A 47 15.57 9.99 -4.98
C THR A 47 16.09 9.77 -3.56
N LEU A 48 16.95 10.68 -3.06
CA LEU A 48 17.61 10.53 -1.76
C LEU A 48 16.60 10.30 -0.62
N PHE A 49 15.54 11.13 -0.55
CA PHE A 49 14.54 11.01 0.51
C PHE A 49 13.72 9.73 0.40
N ALA A 50 13.51 9.19 -0.80
CA ALA A 50 12.82 7.91 -1.00
C ALA A 50 13.56 6.75 -0.31
N PHE A 51 14.90 6.71 -0.39
CA PHE A 51 15.71 5.72 0.33
C PHE A 51 15.56 5.84 1.85
N PHE A 52 15.53 7.07 2.38
CA PHE A 52 15.26 7.26 3.82
C PHE A 52 13.84 6.81 4.18
N GLY A 53 12.85 7.06 3.32
CA GLY A 53 11.48 6.58 3.52
C GLY A 53 11.38 5.06 3.60
N LEU A 54 12.07 4.33 2.72
CA LEU A 54 12.15 2.87 2.76
C LEU A 54 12.78 2.34 4.04
N ALA A 55 13.77 3.05 4.59
CA ALA A 55 14.48 2.67 5.80
C ALA A 55 13.81 3.17 7.11
N TYR A 56 12.62 3.78 7.02
CA TYR A 56 11.93 4.39 8.16
C TYR A 56 11.84 3.49 9.39
N TYR A 57 11.44 2.23 9.22
CA TYR A 57 11.28 1.28 10.32
C TYR A 57 12.60 1.01 11.05
N LEU A 58 13.73 0.97 10.35
CA LEU A 58 15.04 0.76 10.96
C LEU A 58 15.42 1.93 11.87
N PHE A 59 15.17 3.17 11.42
CA PHE A 59 15.45 4.36 12.20
C PHE A 59 14.51 4.47 13.40
N LEU A 60 13.23 4.13 13.21
CA LEU A 60 12.25 4.13 14.29
C LEU A 60 12.65 3.15 15.40
N TYR A 61 12.94 1.88 15.07
CA TYR A 61 13.34 0.89 16.07
C TYR A 61 14.66 1.26 16.75
N THR A 62 15.60 1.84 16.02
CA THR A 62 16.86 2.34 16.60
C THR A 62 16.60 3.45 17.62
N LEU A 63 15.73 4.42 17.32
CA LEU A 63 15.39 5.48 18.28
C LEU A 63 14.59 4.97 19.49
N ILE A 64 13.72 3.98 19.30
CA ILE A 64 13.06 3.28 20.41
C ILE A 64 14.12 2.62 21.32
N GLY A 65 15.10 1.94 20.73
CA GLY A 65 16.23 1.34 21.45
C GLY A 65 17.03 2.37 22.24
N PHE A 66 17.37 3.53 21.65
CA PHE A 66 18.00 4.64 22.36
C PHE A 66 17.12 5.18 23.48
N THR A 67 15.83 5.31 23.27
CA THR A 67 14.89 5.74 24.31
C THR A 67 14.96 4.82 25.53
N ILE A 68 14.84 3.51 25.30
CA ILE A 68 14.91 2.48 26.36
C ILE A 68 16.28 2.52 27.03
N TYR A 69 17.37 2.56 26.27
CA TYR A 69 18.73 2.62 26.80
C TYR A 69 18.93 3.81 27.74
N TRP A 70 18.52 5.01 27.34
CA TRP A 70 18.67 6.21 28.16
C TRP A 70 17.78 6.21 29.40
N ILE A 71 16.58 5.62 29.33
CA ILE A 71 15.70 5.41 30.51
C ILE A 71 16.37 4.49 31.50
N ILE A 72 16.90 3.33 31.10
CA ILE A 72 17.61 2.37 31.94
C ILE A 72 18.82 3.05 32.58
N ARG A 73 19.56 3.86 31.84
CA ARG A 73 20.69 4.63 32.32
C ARG A 73 20.29 5.85 33.18
N LYS A 74 18.99 6.05 33.44
CA LYS A 74 18.42 7.20 34.19
C LYS A 74 18.92 8.55 33.67
N LYS A 75 19.15 8.67 32.35
CA LYS A 75 19.58 9.89 31.66
C LYS A 75 18.42 10.50 30.90
N LYS A 76 18.15 11.79 31.09
CA LYS A 76 17.09 12.52 30.38
C LYS A 76 17.35 12.66 28.86
N LEU A 77 18.43 12.07 28.35
CA LEU A 77 18.78 12.04 26.94
C LEU A 77 17.77 11.28 26.08
N TYR A 78 16.90 10.43 26.67
CA TYR A 78 15.76 9.82 25.96
C TYR A 78 14.82 10.88 25.35
N LEU A 79 14.81 12.09 25.86
CA LEU A 79 14.00 13.18 25.32
C LEU A 79 14.36 13.52 23.88
N TRP A 80 15.61 13.33 23.46
CA TRP A 80 16.02 13.52 22.07
C TRP A 80 15.39 12.49 21.13
N SER A 81 15.48 11.21 21.50
CA SER A 81 14.83 10.15 20.70
C SER A 81 13.32 10.35 20.66
N LEU A 82 12.71 10.63 21.80
CA LEU A 82 11.27 10.85 21.91
C LEU A 82 10.82 12.06 21.09
N PHE A 83 11.59 13.15 21.09
CA PHE A 83 11.32 14.32 20.25
C PHE A 83 11.25 13.94 18.77
N PHE A 84 12.27 13.23 18.24
CA PHE A 84 12.28 12.83 16.85
C PHE A 84 11.16 11.84 16.51
N ILE A 85 10.81 10.91 17.42
CA ILE A 85 9.69 9.98 17.22
C ILE A 85 8.36 10.74 17.16
N LEU A 86 8.13 11.65 18.09
CA LEU A 86 6.88 12.42 18.18
C LEU A 86 6.71 13.42 17.03
N LEU A 87 7.80 13.94 16.47
CA LEU A 87 7.78 14.80 15.29
C LEU A 87 7.10 14.08 14.09
N GLY A 88 7.23 12.76 14.00
CA GLY A 88 6.65 11.94 12.94
C GLY A 88 5.36 11.21 13.34
N PHE A 89 4.61 11.66 14.33
CA PHE A 89 3.42 10.97 14.79
C PHE A 89 2.40 10.72 13.65
N ASN A 90 2.17 11.71 12.80
CA ASN A 90 1.27 11.54 11.64
C ASN A 90 1.83 10.56 10.62
N HIS A 91 3.15 10.54 10.44
CA HIS A 91 3.82 9.60 9.52
C HIS A 91 3.74 8.16 10.03
N PHE A 92 3.75 7.95 11.35
CA PHE A 92 3.59 6.63 11.98
C PHE A 92 2.29 5.95 11.55
N ASN A 93 1.18 6.69 11.49
CA ASN A 93 -0.13 6.17 11.10
C ASN A 93 -0.19 5.68 9.64
N ASN A 94 0.71 6.16 8.77
CA ASN A 94 0.81 5.70 7.39
C ASN A 94 1.48 4.32 7.29
N PHE A 95 2.33 3.97 8.26
CA PHE A 95 3.05 2.70 8.31
C PHE A 95 2.37 1.64 9.20
N PHE A 96 1.78 2.07 10.30
CA PHE A 96 1.18 1.20 11.30
C PHE A 96 -0.28 1.58 11.51
N GLN A 97 -1.17 0.86 10.85
CA GLN A 97 -2.61 0.99 11.07
C GLN A 97 -3.00 0.15 12.31
N LEU A 98 -2.92 0.76 13.48
CA LEU A 98 -3.35 0.13 14.73
C LEU A 98 -4.87 0.25 14.87
N ASN A 99 -5.60 -0.71 14.33
CA ASN A 99 -7.04 -0.82 14.54
C ASN A 99 -7.31 -1.63 15.82
N LEU A 100 -7.08 -1.01 16.99
CA LEU A 100 -7.21 -1.65 18.29
C LEU A 100 -8.66 -1.99 18.67
N PHE A 101 -9.63 -1.34 18.04
CA PHE A 101 -11.04 -1.46 18.43
C PHE A 101 -11.93 -2.11 17.36
N GLY A 102 -11.35 -2.51 16.22
CA GLY A 102 -12.10 -3.01 15.06
C GLY A 102 -13.01 -1.93 14.47
N THR A 103 -13.31 -2.03 13.19
CA THR A 103 -14.41 -1.28 12.58
C THR A 103 -15.67 -2.12 12.75
N HIS A 104 -16.51 -1.77 13.73
CA HIS A 104 -17.86 -2.29 13.76
C HIS A 104 -18.69 -1.58 12.67
N VAL A 105 -19.15 -2.35 11.69
CA VAL A 105 -20.25 -1.89 10.85
C VAL A 105 -21.50 -1.97 11.74
N PRO A 106 -22.25 -0.89 11.96
CA PRO A 106 -23.47 -0.93 12.78
C PRO A 106 -24.45 -1.98 12.24
N GLU A 107 -25.05 -2.75 13.12
CA GLU A 107 -26.07 -3.72 12.75
C GLU A 107 -27.22 -3.00 12.04
N GLY A 108 -27.57 -3.44 10.82
CA GLY A 108 -28.64 -2.87 10.01
C GLY A 108 -28.19 -1.89 8.92
N GLU A 109 -26.95 -1.45 8.88
CA GLU A 109 -26.41 -0.70 7.76
C GLU A 109 -26.04 -1.61 6.58
N LYS A 110 -26.47 -1.22 5.38
CA LYS A 110 -26.08 -1.93 4.14
C LYS A 110 -24.62 -1.59 3.83
N SER A 111 -23.74 -2.54 4.05
CA SER A 111 -22.33 -2.44 3.66
C SER A 111 -22.10 -2.99 2.26
N ILE A 112 -21.12 -2.44 1.55
CA ILE A 112 -20.66 -2.89 0.24
C ILE A 112 -19.21 -3.36 0.41
N LYS A 113 -18.93 -4.59 0.01
CA LYS A 113 -17.59 -5.15 0.04
C LYS A 113 -16.88 -4.85 -1.27
N VAL A 114 -15.83 -4.05 -1.20
CA VAL A 114 -14.96 -3.73 -2.34
C VAL A 114 -13.61 -4.42 -2.14
N MET A 115 -13.13 -5.09 -3.19
CA MET A 115 -11.84 -5.76 -3.22
C MET A 115 -10.98 -5.18 -4.34
N THR A 116 -9.69 -4.99 -4.08
CA THR A 116 -8.68 -4.76 -5.11
C THR A 116 -7.60 -5.83 -5.00
N TYR A 117 -7.20 -6.40 -6.15
CA TYR A 117 -6.24 -7.49 -6.16
C TYR A 117 -5.42 -7.51 -7.46
N ASN A 118 -4.10 -7.35 -7.33
CA ASN A 118 -3.19 -7.65 -8.43
C ASN A 118 -3.06 -9.18 -8.53
N VAL A 119 -3.63 -9.76 -9.58
CA VAL A 119 -3.72 -11.22 -9.76
C VAL A 119 -2.50 -11.82 -10.46
N ARG A 120 -1.52 -11.00 -10.81
CA ARG A 120 -0.24 -11.44 -11.41
C ARG A 120 -0.46 -12.42 -12.57
N LEU A 121 -1.32 -12.04 -13.52
CA LEU A 121 -1.71 -12.84 -14.70
C LEU A 121 -2.25 -14.25 -14.34
N PHE A 122 -2.76 -14.46 -13.12
CA PHE A 122 -3.18 -15.75 -12.59
C PHE A 122 -2.08 -16.82 -12.68
N ASP A 123 -0.84 -16.39 -12.46
CA ASP A 123 0.37 -17.21 -12.52
C ASP A 123 0.59 -17.89 -13.90
N LEU A 124 0.23 -17.21 -14.98
CA LEU A 124 0.33 -17.70 -16.37
C LEU A 124 1.67 -18.38 -16.69
N TYR A 125 2.76 -17.84 -16.17
CA TYR A 125 4.12 -18.32 -16.43
C TYR A 125 4.68 -19.23 -15.32
N ASN A 126 3.82 -19.67 -14.38
CA ASN A 126 4.20 -20.57 -13.27
C ASN A 126 5.35 -20.01 -12.40
N TRP A 127 5.33 -18.70 -12.12
CA TRP A 127 6.36 -18.05 -11.27
C TRP A 127 6.35 -18.55 -9.82
N SER A 128 5.20 -19.06 -9.35
CA SER A 128 5.05 -19.60 -8.00
C SER A 128 5.57 -21.03 -7.87
N ASP A 129 5.89 -21.69 -8.99
CA ASP A 129 6.18 -23.13 -9.08
C ASP A 129 5.04 -24.01 -8.49
N ASN A 130 3.82 -23.48 -8.50
CA ASN A 130 2.61 -24.14 -8.02
C ASN A 130 1.52 -24.11 -9.10
N LYS A 131 1.25 -25.24 -9.71
CA LYS A 131 0.27 -25.38 -10.79
C LYS A 131 -1.19 -25.12 -10.36
N SER A 132 -1.47 -25.12 -9.05
CA SER A 132 -2.80 -24.85 -8.50
C SER A 132 -3.04 -23.37 -8.17
N THR A 133 -2.05 -22.50 -8.28
CA THR A 133 -2.14 -21.08 -7.87
C THR A 133 -3.36 -20.37 -8.47
N ARG A 134 -3.64 -20.57 -9.75
CA ARG A 134 -4.82 -19.97 -10.39
C ARG A 134 -6.13 -20.44 -9.75
N ASP A 135 -6.27 -21.72 -9.52
CA ASP A 135 -7.48 -22.31 -8.97
C ASP A 135 -7.65 -21.94 -7.49
N GLU A 136 -6.55 -21.79 -6.78
CA GLU A 136 -6.51 -21.23 -5.42
C GLU A 136 -6.96 -19.78 -5.38
N ILE A 137 -6.52 -18.95 -6.35
CA ILE A 137 -6.99 -17.56 -6.50
C ILE A 137 -8.50 -17.55 -6.73
N PHE A 138 -9.03 -18.39 -7.63
CA PHE A 138 -10.47 -18.44 -7.87
C PHE A 138 -11.25 -18.85 -6.63
N THR A 139 -10.79 -19.87 -5.91
CA THR A 139 -11.40 -20.32 -4.65
C THR A 139 -11.38 -19.20 -3.58
N PHE A 140 -10.28 -18.46 -3.50
CA PHE A 140 -10.18 -17.31 -2.61
C PHE A 140 -11.19 -16.23 -2.98
N LEU A 141 -11.32 -15.89 -4.27
CA LEU A 141 -12.28 -14.88 -4.75
C LEU A 141 -13.74 -15.29 -4.47
N GLU A 142 -14.08 -16.55 -4.68
CA GLU A 142 -15.41 -17.09 -4.34
C GLU A 142 -15.70 -16.96 -2.83
N LYS A 143 -14.73 -17.32 -2.00
CA LYS A 143 -14.86 -17.20 -0.54
C LYS A 143 -15.03 -15.77 -0.08
N GLU A 144 -14.26 -14.84 -0.65
CA GLU A 144 -14.35 -13.41 -0.32
C GLU A 144 -15.66 -12.80 -0.80
N ASN A 145 -16.21 -13.27 -1.91
CA ASN A 145 -17.52 -12.90 -2.45
C ASN A 145 -17.81 -11.39 -2.42
N ALA A 146 -16.84 -10.58 -2.84
CA ALA A 146 -16.97 -9.13 -2.83
C ALA A 146 -18.02 -8.64 -3.85
N ASP A 147 -18.60 -7.47 -3.59
CA ASP A 147 -19.65 -6.90 -4.44
C ASP A 147 -19.05 -6.16 -5.65
N ILE A 148 -17.87 -5.56 -5.47
CA ILE A 148 -17.09 -4.88 -6.50
C ILE A 148 -15.64 -5.38 -6.39
N MET A 149 -15.07 -5.83 -7.50
CA MET A 149 -13.71 -6.36 -7.56
C MET A 149 -12.90 -5.64 -8.64
N CYS A 150 -11.77 -5.08 -8.25
CA CYS A 150 -10.82 -4.39 -9.12
C CYS A 150 -9.57 -5.25 -9.26
N PHE A 151 -9.34 -5.79 -10.45
CA PHE A 151 -8.18 -6.63 -10.75
C PHE A 151 -7.15 -5.85 -11.55
N GLN A 152 -5.87 -5.98 -11.17
CA GLN A 152 -4.72 -5.52 -11.93
C GLN A 152 -3.92 -6.73 -12.41
N GLU A 153 -3.15 -6.55 -13.47
CA GLU A 153 -2.46 -7.64 -14.17
C GLU A 153 -3.41 -8.79 -14.52
N PHE A 154 -4.60 -8.43 -15.02
CA PHE A 154 -5.60 -9.40 -15.43
C PHE A 154 -5.21 -10.02 -16.76
N TYR A 155 -5.30 -11.35 -16.86
CA TYR A 155 -5.09 -12.10 -18.07
C TYR A 155 -6.34 -12.86 -18.46
N HIS A 156 -6.71 -12.76 -19.74
CA HIS A 156 -7.78 -13.55 -20.35
C HIS A 156 -7.31 -14.04 -21.70
N GLN A 157 -7.67 -15.26 -22.06
CA GLN A 157 -7.40 -15.81 -23.37
C GLN A 157 -8.68 -16.39 -23.96
N ASP A 158 -9.05 -15.90 -25.15
CA ASP A 158 -10.18 -16.44 -25.91
C ASP A 158 -9.91 -17.89 -26.31
N ASN A 159 -10.96 -18.71 -26.26
CA ASN A 159 -10.90 -20.13 -26.68
C ASN A 159 -9.87 -21.00 -25.91
N SER A 160 -9.44 -20.57 -24.71
CA SER A 160 -8.58 -21.36 -23.84
C SER A 160 -9.43 -22.20 -22.88
N SER A 161 -9.12 -23.48 -22.72
CA SER A 161 -9.78 -24.30 -21.69
C SER A 161 -9.44 -23.88 -20.26
N SER A 162 -8.30 -23.19 -20.08
CA SER A 162 -7.75 -22.90 -18.75
C SER A 162 -7.78 -21.41 -18.41
N PHE A 163 -7.72 -20.52 -19.41
CA PHE A 163 -7.57 -19.08 -19.22
C PHE A 163 -8.70 -18.26 -19.84
N GLN A 164 -9.89 -18.85 -20.05
CA GLN A 164 -11.12 -18.06 -20.23
C GLN A 164 -11.53 -17.39 -18.92
N THR A 165 -10.58 -16.70 -18.32
CA THR A 165 -10.62 -16.19 -16.94
C THR A 165 -11.81 -15.29 -16.70
N LYS A 166 -12.12 -14.43 -17.68
CA LYS A 166 -13.28 -13.53 -17.61
C LYS A 166 -14.58 -14.31 -17.42
N ASP A 167 -14.82 -15.28 -18.29
CA ASP A 167 -16.08 -16.03 -18.32
C ASP A 167 -16.22 -16.88 -17.05
N ILE A 168 -15.13 -17.54 -16.66
CA ILE A 168 -15.07 -18.33 -15.42
C ILE A 168 -15.37 -17.47 -14.19
N LEU A 169 -14.80 -16.28 -14.09
CA LEU A 169 -15.03 -15.39 -12.93
C LEU A 169 -16.41 -14.79 -12.94
N LEU A 170 -16.98 -14.41 -14.10
CA LEU A 170 -18.35 -13.93 -14.18
C LEU A 170 -19.34 -14.97 -13.67
N GLU A 171 -19.15 -16.25 -14.04
CA GLU A 171 -19.99 -17.34 -13.58
C GLU A 171 -19.80 -17.62 -12.08
N LYS A 172 -18.54 -17.80 -11.64
CA LYS A 172 -18.20 -18.16 -10.25
C LYS A 172 -18.58 -17.11 -9.21
N LEU A 173 -18.49 -15.83 -9.56
CA LEU A 173 -18.68 -14.72 -8.64
C LEU A 173 -20.09 -14.09 -8.73
N ASP A 174 -20.99 -14.64 -9.55
CA ASP A 174 -22.30 -14.06 -9.85
C ASP A 174 -22.19 -12.56 -10.19
N ALA A 175 -21.10 -12.18 -10.85
CA ALA A 175 -20.86 -10.80 -11.27
C ALA A 175 -21.56 -10.57 -12.61
N LYS A 176 -22.54 -9.64 -12.62
CA LYS A 176 -23.38 -9.39 -13.80
C LYS A 176 -22.81 -8.32 -14.72
N ASN A 177 -21.85 -7.56 -14.23
CA ASN A 177 -21.29 -6.40 -14.93
C ASN A 177 -19.77 -6.45 -14.92
N ILE A 178 -19.16 -6.14 -16.07
CA ILE A 178 -17.73 -6.09 -16.25
C ILE A 178 -17.31 -4.83 -16.98
N HIS A 179 -16.18 -4.25 -16.58
CA HIS A 179 -15.48 -3.21 -17.36
C HIS A 179 -14.03 -3.64 -17.54
N GLU A 180 -13.62 -3.79 -18.79
CA GLU A 180 -12.32 -4.26 -19.21
C GLU A 180 -11.50 -3.09 -19.76
N GLY A 181 -10.28 -2.92 -19.27
CA GLY A 181 -9.29 -1.98 -19.79
C GLY A 181 -8.03 -2.75 -20.19
N TYR A 182 -8.02 -3.28 -21.42
CA TYR A 182 -6.88 -4.02 -21.91
C TYR A 182 -5.85 -3.10 -22.56
N THR A 183 -4.60 -3.19 -22.10
CA THR A 183 -3.46 -2.45 -22.65
C THR A 183 -2.80 -3.21 -23.79
N HIS A 184 -2.81 -4.55 -23.73
CA HIS A 184 -2.18 -5.40 -24.73
C HIS A 184 -3.11 -6.50 -25.23
N LEU A 185 -3.09 -6.70 -26.55
CA LEU A 185 -3.75 -7.79 -27.23
C LEU A 185 -2.70 -8.56 -28.05
N LEU A 186 -2.28 -9.73 -27.57
CA LEU A 186 -1.34 -10.58 -28.27
C LEU A 186 -2.07 -11.68 -29.04
N LYS A 187 -1.57 -12.01 -30.23
CA LYS A 187 -2.11 -13.07 -31.11
C LYS A 187 -3.63 -12.95 -31.37
N LYS A 188 -4.20 -11.76 -31.20
CA LYS A 188 -5.65 -11.48 -31.29
C LYS A 188 -6.54 -12.30 -30.34
N GLN A 189 -5.98 -12.91 -29.30
CA GLN A 189 -6.70 -13.80 -28.39
C GLN A 189 -6.25 -13.64 -26.92
N GLN A 190 -5.12 -13.01 -26.66
CA GLN A 190 -4.53 -12.89 -25.33
C GLN A 190 -4.64 -11.43 -24.87
N HIS A 191 -5.43 -11.21 -23.83
CA HIS A 191 -5.79 -9.90 -23.31
C HIS A 191 -5.10 -9.67 -21.97
N PHE A 192 -4.44 -8.52 -21.83
CA PHE A 192 -3.72 -8.11 -20.62
C PHE A 192 -4.16 -6.72 -20.20
N GLY A 193 -4.42 -6.52 -18.91
CA GLY A 193 -4.80 -5.19 -18.42
C GLY A 193 -5.42 -5.18 -17.04
N VAL A 194 -6.38 -4.29 -16.84
CA VAL A 194 -7.16 -4.17 -15.61
C VAL A 194 -8.63 -4.49 -15.89
N VAL A 195 -9.31 -5.08 -14.90
CA VAL A 195 -10.72 -5.46 -15.03
C VAL A 195 -11.45 -5.12 -13.75
N THR A 196 -12.63 -4.51 -13.89
CA THR A 196 -13.57 -4.30 -12.78
C THR A 196 -14.79 -5.17 -12.97
N LEU A 197 -15.06 -6.04 -12.00
CA LEU A 197 -16.29 -6.83 -11.91
C LEU A 197 -17.22 -6.19 -10.88
N SER A 198 -18.53 -6.23 -11.12
CA SER A 198 -19.52 -5.72 -10.19
C SER A 198 -20.80 -6.56 -10.21
N LYS A 199 -21.35 -6.83 -9.03
CA LYS A 199 -22.72 -7.37 -8.88
C LYS A 199 -23.77 -6.31 -9.19
N PHE A 200 -23.39 -5.03 -9.04
CA PHE A 200 -24.26 -3.87 -9.32
C PHE A 200 -24.11 -3.40 -10.79
N PRO A 201 -25.13 -2.74 -11.34
CA PRO A 201 -25.05 -2.22 -12.71
C PRO A 201 -23.94 -1.18 -12.87
N ILE A 202 -23.11 -1.34 -13.91
CA ILE A 202 -22.16 -0.33 -14.37
C ILE A 202 -22.90 0.52 -15.41
N ILE A 203 -23.20 1.78 -15.07
CA ILE A 203 -23.99 2.69 -15.90
C ILE A 203 -23.16 3.59 -16.80
N ASN A 204 -21.86 3.74 -16.49
CA ASN A 204 -20.92 4.49 -17.33
C ASN A 204 -19.52 3.90 -17.16
N LYS A 205 -18.72 3.98 -18.24
CA LYS A 205 -17.36 3.45 -18.31
C LYS A 205 -16.44 4.44 -19.01
N GLY A 206 -15.21 4.53 -18.56
CA GLY A 206 -14.20 5.33 -19.25
C GLY A 206 -12.78 4.90 -18.90
N GLU A 207 -11.84 5.38 -19.70
CA GLU A 207 -10.43 5.08 -19.59
C GLU A 207 -9.62 6.37 -19.49
N ILE A 208 -8.60 6.37 -18.64
CA ILE A 208 -7.61 7.44 -18.50
C ILE A 208 -6.28 6.86 -18.96
N LYS A 209 -5.81 7.29 -20.13
CA LYS A 209 -4.52 6.84 -20.69
C LYS A 209 -3.39 7.68 -20.11
N PHE A 210 -2.32 7.03 -19.70
CA PHE A 210 -1.09 7.69 -19.27
C PHE A 210 -0.21 7.95 -20.50
N SER A 211 0.30 9.17 -20.64
CA SER A 211 0.94 9.65 -21.87
C SER A 211 2.28 9.00 -22.23
N ASN A 212 2.88 8.21 -21.34
CA ASN A 212 4.24 7.70 -21.52
C ASN A 212 4.41 6.21 -21.23
N ASP A 213 3.32 5.44 -21.13
CA ASP A 213 3.44 4.03 -20.75
C ASP A 213 2.29 3.18 -21.30
N ASP A 214 2.64 2.19 -22.11
CA ASP A 214 1.68 1.29 -22.71
C ASP A 214 1.21 0.17 -21.77
N ASN A 215 1.89 -0.03 -20.64
CA ASN A 215 1.58 -1.08 -19.65
C ASN A 215 0.66 -0.61 -18.53
N ASN A 216 0.60 0.70 -18.31
CA ASN A 216 -0.16 1.29 -17.23
C ASN A 216 -1.43 1.95 -17.76
N ASN A 217 -2.52 1.68 -17.08
CA ASN A 217 -3.80 2.29 -17.42
C ASN A 217 -4.65 2.50 -16.17
N CYS A 218 -5.65 3.32 -16.33
CA CYS A 218 -6.69 3.53 -15.33
C CYS A 218 -8.05 3.48 -16.03
N ILE A 219 -8.94 2.65 -15.55
CA ILE A 219 -10.34 2.67 -15.93
C ILE A 219 -11.19 3.21 -14.80
N TYR A 220 -12.30 3.88 -15.14
CA TYR A 220 -13.31 4.22 -14.15
C TYR A 220 -14.66 3.65 -14.54
N SER A 221 -15.40 3.21 -13.54
CA SER A 221 -16.74 2.65 -13.66
C SER A 221 -17.69 3.40 -12.74
N ASP A 222 -18.77 3.96 -13.27
CA ASP A 222 -19.85 4.51 -12.48
C ASP A 222 -20.83 3.38 -12.18
N ILE A 223 -20.91 2.99 -10.91
CA ILE A 223 -21.67 1.84 -10.44
C ILE A 223 -22.91 2.34 -9.70
N LYS A 224 -24.07 1.90 -10.14
CA LYS A 224 -25.36 2.25 -9.51
C LYS A 224 -25.63 1.33 -8.33
N ILE A 225 -25.71 1.92 -7.14
CA ILE A 225 -25.91 1.21 -5.88
C ILE A 225 -27.15 1.81 -5.21
N ASN A 226 -28.27 1.12 -5.26
CA ASN A 226 -29.58 1.65 -4.87
C ASN A 226 -29.88 2.97 -5.64
N ASP A 227 -30.06 4.07 -4.90
CA ASP A 227 -30.33 5.40 -5.48
C ASP A 227 -29.05 6.20 -5.76
N ASP A 228 -27.91 5.77 -5.23
CA ASP A 228 -26.64 6.43 -5.38
C ASP A 228 -25.82 5.90 -6.55
N THR A 229 -24.83 6.69 -7.00
CA THR A 229 -23.84 6.30 -7.98
C THR A 229 -22.44 6.52 -7.43
N VAL A 230 -21.64 5.47 -7.42
CA VAL A 230 -20.25 5.51 -6.95
C VAL A 230 -19.33 5.35 -8.14
N ARG A 231 -18.35 6.26 -8.29
CA ARG A 231 -17.29 6.10 -9.29
C ARG A 231 -16.12 5.33 -8.68
N VAL A 232 -15.81 4.19 -9.28
CA VAL A 232 -14.69 3.33 -8.90
C VAL A 232 -13.59 3.45 -9.94
N TYR A 233 -12.39 3.83 -9.48
CA TYR A 233 -11.19 3.85 -10.30
C TYR A 233 -10.38 2.58 -10.05
N ASN A 234 -10.07 1.86 -11.11
CA ASN A 234 -9.18 0.71 -11.08
C ASN A 234 -7.95 1.04 -11.93
N MET A 235 -6.78 1.05 -11.30
CA MET A 235 -5.56 1.49 -11.97
C MET A 235 -4.39 0.53 -11.69
N HIS A 236 -3.55 0.39 -12.69
CA HIS A 236 -2.24 -0.22 -12.60
C HIS A 236 -1.18 0.84 -12.87
N LEU A 237 -0.28 1.07 -11.90
CA LEU A 237 0.76 2.08 -11.98
C LEU A 237 2.11 1.44 -12.25
N ALA A 238 3.02 2.20 -12.88
CA ALA A 238 4.36 1.75 -13.16
C ALA A 238 5.08 1.31 -11.87
N SER A 239 5.68 0.14 -11.94
CA SER A 239 6.74 -0.23 -11.02
C SER A 239 8.01 0.52 -11.44
N ILE A 240 8.64 1.19 -10.49
CA ILE A 240 9.92 1.89 -10.68
C ILE A 240 11.06 0.86 -10.74
#